data_e399683f212772193b60574b8df4c3ef
#
_entry.id   e399683f212772193b60574b8df4c3ef
#
_cell.length_a   1.000
_cell.length_b   1.000
_cell.length_c   1.000
_cell.angle_alpha   90.00
_cell.angle_beta   90.00
_cell.angle_gamma   90.00
#
_symmetry.space_group_name_H-M   'P 1'
#
loop_
_entity.id
_entity.type
_entity.pdbx_description
1 polymer ?
#
loop_
_entity_poly.entity_id
_entity_poly.type
_entity_poly.pdbx_seq_one_letter_code
_entity_poly.pdbx_strand_id
1 'polypeptide(L)'
;VSKQEFIDGVEKPREVVLVRELSLAFPIALYRLSADDYMALWMECTHQGCEVNAQPHYLVCPCHGSEFDANGNVVQGPAETNLKTFKVNTDYENIFIYL
;
A
#
# COMPACT_ATOMS: atom_id res chain seq x y z
N VAL A 1 -8.06 10.43 -0.51
CA VAL A 1 -6.70 10.87 -0.12
C VAL A 1 -6.28 12.00 -1.04
N SER A 2 -5.77 13.07 -0.46
CA SER A 2 -5.24 14.18 -1.25
C SER A 2 -3.90 13.80 -1.88
N LYS A 3 -3.71 14.15 -3.14
CA LYS A 3 -2.41 13.96 -3.81
C LYS A 3 -1.30 14.74 -3.11
N GLN A 4 -1.64 15.79 -2.35
CA GLN A 4 -0.70 16.59 -1.58
C GLN A 4 0.02 15.77 -0.51
N GLU A 5 -0.61 14.68 -0.02
CA GLU A 5 0.00 13.79 0.96
C GLU A 5 1.32 13.18 0.48
N PHE A 6 1.50 13.06 -0.84
CA PHE A 6 2.72 12.47 -1.42
C PHE A 6 3.85 13.49 -1.59
N ILE A 7 3.56 14.79 -1.54
CA ILE A 7 4.56 15.83 -1.82
C ILE A 7 4.71 16.84 -0.67
N ASP A 8 3.89 16.72 0.37
CA ASP A 8 3.79 17.72 1.42
C ASP A 8 5.03 17.77 2.33
N GLY A 9 5.61 18.98 2.49
CA GLY A 9 6.60 19.29 3.51
C GLY A 9 7.92 18.52 3.45
N VAL A 10 8.24 17.88 2.34
CA VAL A 10 9.45 17.05 2.24
C VAL A 10 10.26 17.40 0.99
N GLU A 11 11.57 17.26 1.09
CA GLU A 11 12.47 17.44 -0.05
C GLU A 11 12.26 16.37 -1.12
N LYS A 12 11.87 15.16 -0.70
CA LYS A 12 11.55 14.05 -1.59
C LYS A 12 10.08 13.71 -1.48
N PRO A 13 9.38 13.51 -2.60
CA PRO A 13 8.01 13.04 -2.56
C PRO A 13 7.92 11.70 -1.84
N ARG A 14 6.82 11.49 -1.11
CA ARG A 14 6.54 10.19 -0.52
C ARG A 14 6.12 9.23 -1.62
N GLU A 15 6.50 7.99 -1.46
CA GLU A 15 6.12 6.92 -2.39
C GLU A 15 4.95 6.09 -1.88
N VAL A 16 4.69 6.14 -0.57
CA VAL A 16 3.61 5.42 0.06
C VAL A 16 2.96 6.27 1.15
N VAL A 17 1.65 6.18 1.24
CA VAL A 17 0.85 6.79 2.30
C VAL A 17 0.00 5.69 2.92
N LEU A 18 0.00 5.59 4.25
CA LEU A 18 -0.85 4.64 4.95
C LEU A 18 -2.21 5.28 5.18
N VAL A 19 -3.26 4.59 4.75
CA VAL A 19 -4.64 5.04 4.92
C VAL A 19 -5.28 4.19 5.99
N ARG A 20 -5.69 4.81 7.10
CA ARG A 20 -6.38 4.13 8.19
C ARG A 20 -7.84 4.55 8.21
N GLU A 21 -8.70 3.58 8.29
CA GLU A 21 -10.14 3.79 8.34
C GLU A 21 -10.68 2.94 9.51
N LEU A 22 -11.46 3.57 10.41
CA LEU A 22 -11.87 2.96 11.68
C LEU A 22 -12.64 1.66 11.51
N SER A 23 -13.36 1.49 10.41
CA SER A 23 -14.12 0.28 10.16
C SER A 23 -13.26 -0.88 9.62
N LEU A 24 -12.00 -0.63 9.28
CA LEU A 24 -11.12 -1.63 8.70
C LEU A 24 -10.15 -2.18 9.74
N ALA A 25 -9.96 -3.51 9.72
CA ALA A 25 -9.05 -4.19 10.65
C ALA A 25 -7.58 -3.88 10.38
N PHE A 26 -7.22 -3.56 9.14
CA PHE A 26 -5.85 -3.27 8.72
C PHE A 26 -5.81 -1.95 7.97
N PRO A 27 -4.65 -1.27 7.93
CA PRO A 27 -4.49 -0.11 7.07
C PRO A 27 -4.40 -0.51 5.60
N ILE A 28 -4.49 0.48 4.74
CA ILE A 28 -4.28 0.34 3.29
C ILE A 28 -2.98 1.08 2.96
N ALA A 29 -2.07 0.42 2.25
CA ALA A 29 -0.87 1.06 1.72
C ALA A 29 -1.20 1.59 0.33
N LEU A 30 -1.19 2.91 0.19
CA LEU A 30 -1.42 3.56 -1.08
C LEU A 30 -0.07 3.97 -1.67
N TYR A 31 0.35 3.23 -2.69
CA TYR A 31 1.61 3.50 -3.38
C TYR A 31 1.40 4.35 -4.61
N ARG A 32 2.28 5.33 -4.79
CA ARG A 32 2.35 6.10 -6.02
C ARG A 32 3.39 5.44 -6.93
N LEU A 33 2.93 4.85 -8.02
CA LEU A 33 3.80 4.14 -8.96
C LEU A 33 4.39 5.08 -10.01
N SER A 34 3.63 6.09 -10.38
CA SER A 34 4.05 7.14 -11.31
C SER A 34 3.19 8.38 -11.07
N ALA A 35 3.34 9.43 -11.87
CA ALA A 35 2.66 10.71 -11.65
C ALA A 35 1.16 10.60 -11.39
N ASP A 36 0.46 9.71 -12.13
CA ASP A 36 -0.98 9.53 -12.02
C ASP A 36 -1.39 8.08 -11.81
N ASP A 37 -0.45 7.22 -11.41
CA ASP A 37 -0.70 5.81 -11.24
C ASP A 37 -0.49 5.39 -9.78
N TYR A 38 -1.54 4.86 -9.16
CA TYR A 38 -1.56 4.51 -7.74
C TYR A 38 -2.05 3.08 -7.55
N MET A 39 -1.53 2.42 -6.51
CA MET A 39 -1.95 1.08 -6.12
C MET A 39 -2.33 1.07 -4.65
N ALA A 40 -3.53 0.62 -4.33
CA ALA A 40 -4.02 0.50 -2.96
C ALA A 40 -3.97 -0.97 -2.54
N LEU A 41 -3.20 -1.27 -1.49
CA LEU A 41 -2.93 -2.62 -1.03
C LEU A 41 -3.46 -2.81 0.39
N TRP A 42 -4.18 -3.92 0.60
CA TRP A 42 -4.61 -4.35 1.92
C TRP A 42 -3.40 -4.88 2.68
N MET A 43 -3.13 -4.32 3.86
CA MET A 43 -1.90 -4.61 4.60
C MET A 43 -1.99 -5.84 5.50
N GLU A 44 -2.78 -6.83 5.09
CA GLU A 44 -2.85 -8.12 5.75
C GLU A 44 -2.01 -9.13 4.99
N CYS A 45 -1.01 -9.74 5.68
CA CYS A 45 -0.15 -10.75 5.07
C CYS A 45 -0.99 -11.98 4.67
N THR A 46 -0.82 -12.41 3.43
CA THR A 46 -1.58 -13.54 2.89
C THR A 46 -1.12 -14.89 3.42
N HIS A 47 0.01 -14.95 4.14
CA HIS A 47 0.48 -16.17 4.76
C HIS A 47 -0.30 -16.51 6.04
N GLN A 48 -0.26 -15.63 7.05
CA GLN A 48 -0.91 -15.87 8.34
C GLN A 48 -1.63 -14.66 8.93
N GLY A 49 -1.92 -13.66 8.13
CA GLY A 49 -2.74 -12.54 8.55
C GLY A 49 -2.08 -11.49 9.44
N CYS A 50 -0.75 -11.49 9.54
CA CYS A 50 -0.05 -10.41 10.24
C CYS A 50 -0.12 -9.11 9.44
N GLU A 51 -0.07 -7.97 10.14
CA GLU A 51 0.02 -6.68 9.46
C GLU A 51 1.41 -6.53 8.84
N VAL A 52 1.48 -6.27 7.54
CA VAL A 52 2.75 -6.02 6.86
C VAL A 52 3.25 -4.61 7.12
N ASN A 53 4.56 -4.41 7.03
CA ASN A 53 5.19 -3.10 7.13
C ASN A 53 5.44 -2.57 5.73
N ALA A 54 4.93 -1.36 5.44
CA ALA A 54 5.12 -0.73 4.15
C ALA A 54 6.40 0.09 4.13
N GLN A 55 7.30 -0.25 3.23
CA GLN A 55 8.52 0.49 2.93
C GLN A 55 8.33 1.26 1.61
N PRO A 56 9.23 2.18 1.23
CA PRO A 56 9.00 3.00 0.04
C PRO A 56 8.74 2.23 -1.25
N HIS A 57 9.36 1.07 -1.45
CA HIS A 57 9.25 0.31 -2.69
C HIS A 57 8.73 -1.11 -2.52
N TYR A 58 8.51 -1.55 -1.27
CA TYR A 58 8.10 -2.92 -1.00
C TYR A 58 7.44 -3.01 0.37
N LEU A 59 6.85 -4.17 0.66
CA LEU A 59 6.25 -4.44 1.96
C LEU A 59 6.85 -5.73 2.50
N VAL A 60 7.03 -5.79 3.83
CA VAL A 60 7.59 -6.96 4.49
C VAL A 60 6.68 -7.40 5.64
N CYS A 61 6.44 -8.70 5.74
CA CYS A 61 5.71 -9.29 6.86
C CYS A 61 6.70 -9.59 7.99
N PRO A 62 6.54 -8.96 9.17
CA PRO A 62 7.49 -9.18 10.27
C PRO A 62 7.37 -10.54 10.92
N CYS A 63 6.26 -11.27 10.70
CA CYS A 63 6.03 -12.57 11.34
C CYS A 63 6.95 -13.66 10.78
N HIS A 64 7.07 -13.76 9.45
CA HIS A 64 7.84 -14.83 8.81
C HIS A 64 8.68 -14.36 7.63
N GLY A 65 8.79 -13.06 7.42
CA GLY A 65 9.69 -12.51 6.41
C GLY A 65 9.18 -12.50 4.97
N SER A 66 7.89 -12.76 4.73
CA SER A 66 7.32 -12.62 3.39
C SER A 66 7.48 -11.21 2.89
N GLU A 67 7.77 -11.05 1.59
CA GLU A 67 7.92 -9.74 0.96
C GLU A 67 7.03 -9.60 -0.26
N PHE A 68 6.55 -8.38 -0.47
CA PHE A 68 5.67 -8.02 -1.57
C PHE A 68 6.19 -6.74 -2.22
N ASP A 69 6.03 -6.62 -3.52
CA ASP A 69 6.39 -5.37 -4.21
C ASP A 69 5.27 -4.33 -4.08
N ALA A 70 5.49 -3.15 -4.64
CA ALA A 70 4.51 -2.05 -4.55
C ALA A 70 3.24 -2.30 -5.36
N ASN A 71 3.20 -3.34 -6.17
CA ASN A 71 1.99 -3.80 -6.86
C ASN A 71 1.26 -4.89 -6.06
N GLY A 72 1.81 -5.29 -4.92
CA GLY A 72 1.23 -6.33 -4.08
C GLY A 72 1.60 -7.74 -4.47
N ASN A 73 2.50 -7.92 -5.43
CA ASN A 73 2.94 -9.25 -5.86
C ASN A 73 3.93 -9.84 -4.86
N VAL A 74 3.81 -11.13 -4.58
CA VAL A 74 4.78 -11.85 -3.74
C VAL A 74 6.13 -11.85 -4.43
N VAL A 75 7.18 -11.43 -3.69
CA VAL A 75 8.56 -11.51 -4.16
C VAL A 75 9.39 -12.45 -3.31
N GLN A 76 8.95 -12.75 -2.09
CA GLN A 76 9.59 -13.72 -1.22
C GLN A 76 8.55 -14.38 -0.31
N GLY A 77 8.62 -15.72 -0.23
CA GLY A 77 7.77 -16.50 0.67
C GLY A 77 8.13 -16.32 2.14
N PRO A 78 7.37 -16.95 3.03
CA PRO A 78 6.47 -18.08 2.77
C PRO A 78 5.09 -17.76 2.18
N ALA A 79 4.70 -16.48 2.04
CA ALA A 79 3.43 -16.17 1.37
C ALA A 79 3.44 -16.64 -0.08
N GLU A 80 2.31 -17.18 -0.51
CA GLU A 80 2.15 -17.73 -1.87
C GLU A 80 1.15 -16.93 -2.70
N THR A 81 0.39 -16.04 -2.06
CA THR A 81 -0.68 -15.28 -2.69
C THR A 81 -0.36 -13.79 -2.61
N ASN A 82 -0.65 -13.05 -3.68
CA ASN A 82 -0.48 -11.61 -3.71
C ASN A 82 -1.41 -10.92 -2.70
N LEU A 83 -1.03 -9.72 -2.27
CA LEU A 83 -1.86 -8.91 -1.39
C LEU A 83 -3.16 -8.53 -2.10
N LYS A 84 -4.26 -8.45 -1.33
CA LYS A 84 -5.53 -7.94 -1.85
C LYS A 84 -5.34 -6.48 -2.27
N THR A 85 -5.91 -6.13 -3.43
CA THR A 85 -5.88 -4.77 -3.95
C THR A 85 -7.28 -4.17 -3.93
N PHE A 86 -7.34 -2.83 -3.90
CA PHE A 86 -8.58 -2.09 -4.03
C PHE A 86 -8.55 -1.28 -5.31
N LYS A 87 -9.71 -1.12 -5.93
CA LYS A 87 -9.84 -0.25 -7.09
C LYS A 87 -9.55 1.20 -6.69
N VAL A 88 -8.79 1.91 -7.51
CA VAL A 88 -8.41 3.30 -7.28
C VAL A 88 -8.84 4.14 -8.47
N ASN A 89 -9.34 5.32 -8.20
CA ASN A 89 -9.62 6.34 -9.21
C ASN A 89 -9.04 7.66 -8.74
N THR A 90 -8.77 8.57 -9.67
CA THR A 90 -8.17 9.86 -9.32
C THR A 90 -8.87 10.99 -10.06
N ASP A 91 -8.84 12.18 -9.45
CA ASP A 91 -9.11 13.43 -10.14
C ASP A 91 -7.87 14.32 -10.04
N TYR A 92 -8.04 15.60 -10.32
CA TYR A 92 -6.90 16.54 -10.32
C TYR A 92 -6.19 16.62 -8.95
N GLU A 93 -6.95 16.55 -7.86
CA GLU A 93 -6.42 16.78 -6.51
C GLU A 93 -6.46 15.58 -5.59
N ASN A 94 -7.30 14.60 -5.88
CA ASN A 94 -7.60 13.52 -4.95
C ASN A 94 -7.46 12.14 -5.56
N ILE A 95 -7.25 11.18 -4.67
CA ILE A 95 -7.20 9.76 -4.98
C ILE A 95 -8.34 9.10 -4.21
N PHE A 96 -9.17 8.33 -4.91
CA PHE A 96 -10.32 7.64 -4.33
C PHE A 96 -10.07 6.15 -4.30
N ILE A 97 -10.23 5.54 -3.12
CA ILE A 97 -10.07 4.11 -2.92
C ILE A 97 -11.46 3.52 -2.70
N TYR A 98 -11.82 2.52 -3.50
CA TYR A 98 -13.12 1.88 -3.40
C TYR A 98 -13.02 0.64 -2.53
N LEU A 99 -13.63 0.70 -1.37
CA LEU A 99 -13.60 -0.38 -0.37
C LEU A 99 -14.61 -1.48 -0.67
#